data_f15dceb787907d6e3b47f911e9b27b30
#
_entry.id   f15dceb787907d6e3b47f911e9b27b30
#
_cell.length_a   1.000
_cell.length_b   1.000
_cell.length_c   1.000
_cell.angle_alpha   90.00
_cell.angle_beta   90.00
_cell.angle_gamma   90.00
#
_symmetry.space_group_name_H-M   'P 1'
#
loop_
_entity.id
_entity.type
_entity.pdbx_description
1 polymer ?
#
loop_
_entity_poly.entity_id
_entity_poly.type
_entity_poly.pdbx_seq_one_letter_code
_entity_poly.pdbx_strand_id
1 'polypeptide(L)'
;PLIFGRRMNGIGFEYMVASESVALSSMGFEVIRDLEPGEVLYINTKKEIHTNIIPEVSQSPCIFEWVYLARPDSTIDGVSVYKARLRMGQTLAKRIKESNLEIDVVVPVPDSSRSSAITLAHDLDVKYREGLVKNRYIGRTFIMPGQSVRNKSIRYKLNPIELELKDKNVLLVDDSIVRGNTSKLIIKMVR
;
A
#
# COMPACT_ATOMS: atom_id res chain seq x y z
N PRO A 1 -9.87 -9.23 -2.72
CA PRO A 1 -9.44 -10.20 -3.73
C PRO A 1 -9.07 -11.53 -3.10
N LEU A 2 -9.15 -12.62 -3.87
CA LEU A 2 -8.64 -13.95 -3.52
C LEU A 2 -7.86 -14.49 -4.71
N ILE A 3 -6.70 -15.05 -4.45
CA ILE A 3 -5.78 -15.54 -5.48
C ILE A 3 -5.53 -17.02 -5.22
N PHE A 4 -5.66 -17.83 -6.28
CA PHE A 4 -5.49 -19.27 -6.24
C PHE A 4 -4.14 -19.69 -6.79
N GLY A 5 -3.47 -20.59 -6.07
CA GLY A 5 -2.17 -21.10 -6.45
C GLY A 5 -2.00 -22.58 -6.18
N ARG A 6 -0.94 -23.16 -6.73
CA ARG A 6 -0.55 -24.56 -6.54
C ARG A 6 0.95 -24.71 -6.34
N ARG A 7 1.34 -25.81 -5.73
CA ARG A 7 2.72 -26.23 -5.57
C ARG A 7 2.84 -27.73 -5.77
N MET A 8 3.90 -28.21 -6.43
CA MET A 8 4.24 -29.63 -6.48
C MET A 8 5.01 -30.03 -5.23
N ASN A 9 4.62 -31.11 -4.55
CA ASN A 9 5.28 -31.60 -3.34
C ASN A 9 5.93 -32.98 -3.48
N GLY A 10 6.17 -33.47 -4.71
CA GLY A 10 6.74 -34.78 -5.01
C GLY A 10 5.72 -35.92 -5.10
N ILE A 11 4.56 -35.81 -4.44
CA ILE A 11 3.46 -36.80 -4.47
C ILE A 11 2.31 -36.29 -5.34
N GLY A 12 2.21 -34.96 -5.56
CA GLY A 12 1.15 -34.35 -6.35
C GLY A 12 1.05 -32.86 -6.03
N PHE A 13 -0.04 -32.23 -6.50
CA PHE A 13 -0.28 -30.83 -6.24
C PHE A 13 -0.88 -30.58 -4.85
N GLU A 14 -0.38 -29.52 -4.22
CA GLU A 14 -0.99 -28.82 -3.11
C GLU A 14 -1.60 -27.52 -3.61
N TYR A 15 -2.68 -27.08 -2.99
CA TYR A 15 -3.40 -25.89 -3.39
C TYR A 15 -3.50 -24.90 -2.23
N MET A 16 -3.45 -23.64 -2.55
CA MET A 16 -3.56 -22.54 -1.56
C MET A 16 -4.38 -21.38 -2.16
N VAL A 17 -5.20 -20.77 -1.32
CA VAL A 17 -5.90 -19.51 -1.63
C VAL A 17 -5.44 -18.45 -0.63
N ALA A 18 -5.11 -17.27 -1.11
CA ALA A 18 -4.68 -16.15 -0.30
C ALA A 18 -5.29 -14.84 -0.80
N SER A 19 -5.28 -13.81 0.04
CA SER A 19 -5.72 -12.46 -0.33
C SER A 19 -4.71 -11.70 -1.21
N GLU A 20 -3.46 -12.14 -1.20
CA GLU A 20 -2.38 -11.50 -1.96
C GLU A 20 -1.46 -12.54 -2.63
N SER A 21 -1.00 -12.24 -3.85
CA SER A 21 -0.09 -13.12 -4.62
C SER A 21 1.23 -13.38 -3.91
N VAL A 22 1.74 -12.38 -3.17
CA VAL A 22 2.99 -12.51 -2.41
C VAL A 22 2.90 -13.57 -1.30
N ALA A 23 1.72 -13.79 -0.72
CA ALA A 23 1.53 -14.87 0.28
C ALA A 23 1.73 -16.26 -0.35
N LEU A 24 1.24 -16.45 -1.58
CA LEU A 24 1.46 -17.68 -2.35
C LEU A 24 2.94 -17.85 -2.70
N SER A 25 3.56 -16.82 -3.27
CA SER A 25 4.96 -16.87 -3.72
C SER A 25 5.93 -17.12 -2.55
N SER A 26 5.72 -16.49 -1.40
CA SER A 26 6.57 -16.68 -0.21
C SER A 26 6.47 -18.08 0.39
N MET A 27 5.35 -18.78 0.14
CA MET A 27 5.15 -20.17 0.54
C MET A 27 5.58 -21.18 -0.56
N GLY A 28 6.13 -20.71 -1.69
CA GLY A 28 6.57 -21.53 -2.80
C GLY A 28 5.44 -22.05 -3.70
N PHE A 29 4.28 -21.37 -3.68
CA PHE A 29 3.17 -21.66 -4.58
C PHE A 29 3.26 -20.82 -5.85
N GLU A 30 3.03 -21.46 -6.99
CA GLU A 30 2.80 -20.78 -8.28
C GLU A 30 1.39 -20.19 -8.29
N VAL A 31 1.26 -18.91 -8.67
CA VAL A 31 -0.03 -18.26 -8.86
C VAL A 31 -0.68 -18.81 -10.14
N ILE A 32 -1.90 -19.34 -10.03
CA ILE A 32 -2.69 -19.80 -11.16
C ILE A 32 -3.54 -18.65 -11.71
N ARG A 33 -4.36 -18.04 -10.86
CA ARG A 33 -5.27 -16.93 -11.22
C ARG A 33 -5.91 -16.25 -10.02
N ASP A 34 -6.46 -15.10 -10.25
CA ASP A 34 -7.43 -14.50 -9.33
C ASP A 34 -8.76 -15.29 -9.37
N LEU A 35 -9.50 -15.33 -8.26
CA LEU A 35 -10.86 -15.86 -8.23
C LEU A 35 -11.84 -14.78 -8.68
N GLU A 36 -12.82 -15.18 -9.47
CA GLU A 36 -13.86 -14.27 -9.95
C GLU A 36 -14.80 -13.82 -8.83
N PRO A 37 -15.41 -12.63 -8.93
CA PRO A 37 -16.45 -12.22 -8.01
C PRO A 37 -17.60 -13.22 -7.96
N GLY A 38 -18.00 -13.66 -6.75
CA GLY A 38 -19.04 -14.67 -6.57
C GLY A 38 -18.61 -16.10 -6.88
N GLU A 39 -17.33 -16.34 -7.15
CA GLU A 39 -16.82 -17.69 -7.37
C GLU A 39 -16.74 -18.48 -6.07
N VAL A 40 -17.26 -19.71 -6.11
CA VAL A 40 -17.07 -20.73 -5.10
C VAL A 40 -16.07 -21.74 -5.63
N LEU A 41 -14.94 -21.86 -4.97
CA LEU A 41 -13.89 -22.84 -5.26
C LEU A 41 -13.94 -23.95 -4.20
N TYR A 42 -14.11 -25.19 -4.64
CA TYR A 42 -14.08 -26.37 -3.78
C TYR A 42 -13.04 -27.38 -4.27
N ILE A 43 -12.21 -27.85 -3.37
CA ILE A 43 -11.20 -28.88 -3.65
C ILE A 43 -11.45 -30.06 -2.72
N ASN A 44 -11.74 -31.21 -3.30
CA ASN A 44 -12.05 -32.42 -2.54
C ASN A 44 -10.77 -33.14 -2.06
N THR A 45 -10.92 -34.23 -1.30
CA THR A 45 -9.82 -35.04 -0.76
C THR A 45 -9.00 -35.75 -1.85
N LYS A 46 -9.59 -35.96 -3.05
CA LYS A 46 -8.91 -36.47 -4.24
C LYS A 46 -8.16 -35.39 -5.02
N LYS A 47 -8.18 -34.14 -4.52
CA LYS A 47 -7.57 -32.96 -5.14
C LYS A 47 -8.22 -32.55 -6.48
N GLU A 48 -9.45 -32.97 -6.72
CA GLU A 48 -10.26 -32.50 -7.84
C GLU A 48 -10.80 -31.10 -7.54
N ILE A 49 -10.66 -30.20 -8.51
CA ILE A 49 -11.06 -28.81 -8.41
C ILE A 49 -12.43 -28.64 -9.02
N HIS A 50 -13.35 -28.07 -8.26
CA HIS A 50 -14.71 -27.74 -8.70
C HIS A 50 -14.92 -26.24 -8.50
N THR A 51 -15.50 -25.59 -9.48
CA THR A 51 -15.82 -24.16 -9.42
C THR A 51 -17.27 -23.93 -9.81
N ASN A 52 -17.90 -22.96 -9.16
CA ASN A 52 -19.22 -22.47 -9.52
C ASN A 52 -19.24 -20.96 -9.32
N ILE A 53 -19.90 -20.23 -10.19
CA ILE A 53 -20.02 -18.76 -10.11
C ILE A 53 -21.49 -18.44 -9.77
N ILE A 54 -21.69 -17.69 -8.70
CA ILE A 54 -23.00 -17.14 -8.35
C ILE A 54 -23.33 -16.06 -9.37
N PRO A 55 -24.45 -16.18 -10.10
CA PRO A 55 -24.81 -15.20 -11.12
C PRO A 55 -25.09 -13.81 -10.51
N GLU A 56 -24.98 -12.78 -11.35
CA GLU A 56 -25.32 -11.38 -11.01
C GLU A 56 -24.39 -10.69 -9.99
N VAL A 57 -23.18 -11.22 -9.74
CA VAL A 57 -22.17 -10.53 -8.93
C VAL A 57 -21.27 -9.70 -9.83
N SER A 58 -21.23 -8.40 -9.59
CA SER A 58 -20.33 -7.48 -10.31
C SER A 58 -19.02 -7.26 -9.55
N GLN A 59 -17.91 -7.10 -10.28
CA GLN A 59 -16.66 -6.71 -9.68
C GLN A 59 -16.70 -5.24 -9.24
N SER A 60 -16.37 -4.98 -7.98
CA SER A 60 -16.29 -3.64 -7.41
C SER A 60 -14.92 -3.46 -6.72
N PRO A 61 -13.85 -3.21 -7.48
CA PRO A 61 -12.51 -3.10 -6.91
C PRO A 61 -12.39 -1.86 -6.01
N CYS A 62 -11.71 -2.04 -4.89
CA CYS A 62 -11.47 -0.98 -3.94
C CYS A 62 -10.07 -0.40 -4.14
N ILE A 63 -9.94 0.90 -4.41
CA ILE A 63 -8.64 1.57 -4.62
C ILE A 63 -7.71 1.43 -3.42
N PHE A 64 -8.24 1.26 -2.19
CA PHE A 64 -7.45 1.08 -0.98
C PHE A 64 -6.56 -0.17 -1.00
N GLU A 65 -6.92 -1.19 -1.78
CA GLU A 65 -6.06 -2.36 -1.98
C GLU A 65 -4.70 -1.93 -2.56
N TRP A 66 -4.70 -1.14 -3.62
CA TRP A 66 -3.46 -0.68 -4.26
C TRP A 66 -2.77 0.47 -3.52
N VAL A 67 -3.55 1.41 -2.98
CA VAL A 67 -3.00 2.61 -2.32
C VAL A 67 -2.33 2.26 -1.00
N TYR A 68 -2.95 1.40 -0.18
CA TYR A 68 -2.56 1.22 1.21
C TYR A 68 -2.41 -0.22 1.67
N LEU A 69 -3.44 -1.09 1.43
CA LEU A 69 -3.54 -2.38 2.12
C LEU A 69 -2.54 -3.41 1.61
N ALA A 70 -2.48 -3.61 0.31
CA ALA A 70 -1.64 -4.64 -0.31
C ALA A 70 -0.15 -4.31 -0.21
N ARG A 71 0.65 -5.34 -0.16
CA ARG A 71 2.10 -5.20 -0.24
C ARG A 71 2.51 -4.72 -1.64
N PRO A 72 3.55 -3.88 -1.76
CA PRO A 72 3.96 -3.35 -3.07
C PRO A 72 4.42 -4.44 -4.05
N ASP A 73 4.90 -5.57 -3.56
CA ASP A 73 5.34 -6.73 -4.35
C ASP A 73 4.19 -7.67 -4.77
N SER A 74 2.95 -7.35 -4.39
CA SER A 74 1.75 -8.10 -4.82
C SER A 74 1.24 -7.66 -6.19
N THR A 75 0.55 -8.60 -6.85
CA THR A 75 -0.28 -8.35 -8.04
C THR A 75 -1.72 -8.69 -7.70
N ILE A 76 -2.65 -7.81 -8.01
CA ILE A 76 -4.09 -7.94 -7.76
C ILE A 76 -4.84 -7.61 -9.03
N ASP A 77 -5.76 -8.46 -9.47
CA ASP A 77 -6.52 -8.33 -10.73
C ASP A 77 -5.59 -8.02 -11.92
N GLY A 78 -4.46 -8.73 -12.01
CA GLY A 78 -3.46 -8.53 -13.06
C GLY A 78 -2.66 -7.22 -12.97
N VAL A 79 -2.90 -6.37 -11.96
CA VAL A 79 -2.23 -5.07 -11.79
C VAL A 79 -1.19 -5.14 -10.67
N SER A 80 0.06 -4.88 -10.98
CA SER A 80 1.12 -4.74 -9.97
C SER A 80 0.85 -3.56 -9.05
N VAL A 81 0.80 -3.79 -7.74
CA VAL A 81 0.61 -2.77 -6.71
C VAL A 81 1.70 -1.70 -6.78
N TYR A 82 2.95 -2.13 -6.95
CA TYR A 82 4.09 -1.21 -7.10
C TYR A 82 3.93 -0.27 -8.30
N LYS A 83 3.64 -0.81 -9.49
CA LYS A 83 3.41 0.01 -10.69
C LYS A 83 2.22 0.94 -10.55
N ALA A 84 1.14 0.51 -9.89
CA ALA A 84 -0.01 1.37 -9.60
C ALA A 84 0.41 2.58 -8.76
N ARG A 85 1.18 2.37 -7.69
CA ARG A 85 1.69 3.45 -6.83
C ARG A 85 2.63 4.40 -7.57
N LEU A 86 3.50 3.90 -8.45
CA LEU A 86 4.33 4.76 -9.30
C LEU A 86 3.46 5.67 -10.19
N ARG A 87 2.44 5.12 -10.85
CA ARG A 87 1.50 5.88 -11.69
C ARG A 87 0.72 6.94 -10.90
N MET A 88 0.33 6.64 -9.66
CA MET A 88 -0.29 7.62 -8.75
C MET A 88 0.65 8.80 -8.49
N GLY A 89 1.94 8.55 -8.27
CA GLY A 89 2.98 9.59 -8.13
C GLY A 89 3.09 10.46 -9.39
N GLN A 90 3.10 9.85 -10.57
CA GLN A 90 3.13 10.58 -11.85
C GLN A 90 1.91 11.48 -12.05
N THR A 91 0.73 10.97 -11.72
CA THR A 91 -0.52 11.74 -11.83
C THR A 91 -0.53 12.92 -10.86
N LEU A 92 -0.03 12.71 -9.65
CA LEU A 92 0.08 13.75 -8.64
C LEU A 92 1.08 14.83 -9.04
N ALA A 93 2.22 14.44 -9.63
CA ALA A 93 3.23 15.37 -10.12
C ALA A 93 2.68 16.36 -11.15
N LYS A 94 1.84 15.88 -12.07
CA LYS A 94 1.19 16.76 -13.07
C LYS A 94 0.36 17.86 -12.40
N ARG A 95 -0.46 17.50 -11.40
CA ARG A 95 -1.30 18.48 -10.67
C ARG A 95 -0.47 19.46 -9.84
N ILE A 96 0.63 19.00 -9.25
CA ILE A 96 1.51 19.85 -8.45
C ILE A 96 2.25 20.85 -9.33
N LYS A 97 2.70 20.47 -10.54
CA LYS A 97 3.28 21.40 -11.51
C LYS A 97 2.34 22.55 -11.85
N GLU A 98 1.05 22.27 -11.96
CA GLU A 98 0.03 23.30 -12.27
C GLU A 98 -0.19 24.28 -11.10
N SER A 99 0.20 23.93 -9.88
CA SER A 99 -0.01 24.77 -8.69
C SER A 99 1.06 25.83 -8.47
N ASN A 100 2.17 25.79 -9.22
CA ASN A 100 3.31 26.71 -9.11
C ASN A 100 3.86 26.86 -7.68
N LEU A 101 3.82 25.79 -6.88
CA LEU A 101 4.38 25.77 -5.53
C LEU A 101 5.91 25.67 -5.60
N GLU A 102 6.59 26.46 -4.77
CA GLU A 102 8.02 26.32 -4.54
C GLU A 102 8.25 25.15 -3.59
N ILE A 103 8.97 24.12 -4.07
CA ILE A 103 9.21 22.87 -3.32
C ILE A 103 10.70 22.56 -3.36
N ASP A 104 11.33 22.46 -2.18
CA ASP A 104 12.75 22.12 -2.06
C ASP A 104 12.97 20.62 -1.93
N VAL A 105 12.01 19.93 -1.32
CA VAL A 105 12.13 18.50 -1.00
C VAL A 105 10.79 17.78 -0.94
N VAL A 106 10.76 16.56 -1.47
CA VAL A 106 9.64 15.63 -1.35
C VAL A 106 9.94 14.62 -0.26
N VAL A 107 9.04 14.50 0.72
CA VAL A 107 9.18 13.62 1.88
C VAL A 107 7.97 12.69 2.00
N PRO A 108 8.15 11.36 1.92
CA PRO A 108 7.05 10.42 2.13
C PRO A 108 6.69 10.28 3.60
N VAL A 109 5.41 10.07 3.87
CA VAL A 109 4.97 9.48 5.13
C VAL A 109 5.17 7.96 5.03
N PRO A 110 6.10 7.35 5.79
CA PRO A 110 6.41 5.94 5.64
C PRO A 110 5.27 5.03 6.13
N ASP A 111 5.06 3.84 5.53
CA ASP A 111 5.89 3.22 4.47
C ASP A 111 5.19 3.25 3.09
N SER A 112 3.86 3.37 3.04
CA SER A 112 3.00 3.15 1.87
C SER A 112 3.20 4.20 0.77
N SER A 113 3.51 5.44 1.12
CA SER A 113 3.65 6.54 0.15
C SER A 113 5.02 6.61 -0.54
N ARG A 114 6.02 5.84 -0.10
CA ARG A 114 7.38 5.89 -0.66
C ARG A 114 7.44 5.75 -2.18
N SER A 115 6.77 4.72 -2.71
CA SER A 115 6.80 4.46 -4.15
C SER A 115 6.22 5.61 -4.97
N SER A 116 5.12 6.20 -4.51
CA SER A 116 4.50 7.36 -5.15
C SER A 116 5.38 8.60 -5.02
N ALA A 117 5.98 8.83 -3.85
CA ALA A 117 6.81 10.00 -3.58
C ALA A 117 8.12 9.99 -4.38
N ILE A 118 8.74 8.83 -4.61
CA ILE A 118 9.94 8.70 -5.45
C ILE A 118 9.64 9.16 -6.88
N THR A 119 8.58 8.63 -7.48
CA THR A 119 8.20 8.99 -8.85
C THR A 119 7.78 10.46 -8.95
N LEU A 120 7.03 10.93 -7.96
CA LEU A 120 6.61 12.33 -7.88
C LEU A 120 7.84 13.27 -7.81
N ALA A 121 8.81 12.98 -6.96
CA ALA A 121 10.04 13.78 -6.84
C ALA A 121 10.83 13.80 -8.14
N HIS A 122 10.99 12.65 -8.79
CA HIS A 122 11.64 12.54 -10.09
C HIS A 122 10.94 13.39 -11.16
N ASP A 123 9.61 13.28 -11.27
CA ASP A 123 8.85 14.00 -12.29
C ASP A 123 8.78 15.52 -12.02
N LEU A 124 8.92 15.95 -10.77
CA LEU A 124 9.02 17.37 -10.40
C LEU A 124 10.44 17.93 -10.53
N ASP A 125 11.45 17.09 -10.72
CA ASP A 125 12.88 17.43 -10.63
C ASP A 125 13.26 18.02 -9.26
N VAL A 126 12.70 17.47 -8.18
CA VAL A 126 12.90 17.87 -6.79
C VAL A 126 13.56 16.74 -6.00
N LYS A 127 14.35 17.08 -4.99
CA LYS A 127 15.03 16.08 -4.16
C LYS A 127 14.02 15.22 -3.39
N TYR A 128 14.20 13.89 -3.45
CA TYR A 128 13.53 12.97 -2.54
C TYR A 128 14.36 12.77 -1.28
N ARG A 129 13.73 12.80 -0.10
CA ARG A 129 14.38 12.54 1.20
C ARG A 129 13.48 11.78 2.15
N GLU A 130 14.08 10.85 2.91
CA GLU A 130 13.41 10.16 4.03
C GLU A 130 13.40 11.09 5.26
N GLY A 131 12.61 12.16 5.20
CA GLY A 131 12.52 13.14 6.29
C GLY A 131 11.76 12.67 7.52
N LEU A 132 11.10 11.51 7.45
CA LEU A 132 10.34 10.88 8.53
C LEU A 132 10.75 9.42 8.71
N VAL A 133 11.08 9.03 9.94
CA VAL A 133 11.44 7.66 10.29
C VAL A 133 10.33 7.01 11.11
N LYS A 134 9.88 5.84 10.66
CA LYS A 134 8.87 5.05 11.37
C LYS A 134 9.52 4.15 12.42
N ASN A 135 9.02 4.22 13.64
CA ASN A 135 9.37 3.27 14.70
C ASN A 135 8.71 1.91 14.41
N ARG A 136 9.52 0.91 14.04
CA ARG A 136 9.06 -0.44 13.66
C ARG A 136 8.55 -1.26 14.84
N TYR A 137 8.88 -0.90 16.06
CA TYR A 137 8.48 -1.61 17.28
C TYR A 137 7.09 -1.22 17.78
N ILE A 138 6.48 -0.19 17.21
CA ILE A 138 5.14 0.27 17.57
C ILE A 138 4.13 -0.19 16.52
N GLY A 139 3.18 -1.04 16.92
CA GLY A 139 2.14 -1.59 16.06
C GLY A 139 1.13 -0.56 15.52
N ARG A 140 0.13 -1.01 14.75
CA ARG A 140 -0.91 -0.15 14.15
C ARG A 140 -1.77 0.52 15.21
N THR A 141 -1.85 1.87 15.20
CA THR A 141 -2.60 2.68 16.17
C THR A 141 -4.07 2.91 15.83
N PHE A 142 -4.51 2.55 14.62
CA PHE A 142 -5.91 2.74 14.19
C PHE A 142 -6.93 1.95 15.03
N ILE A 143 -6.48 0.91 15.75
CA ILE A 143 -7.29 0.00 16.53
C ILE A 143 -7.39 0.44 18.01
N MET A 144 -6.66 1.46 18.44
CA MET A 144 -6.67 1.91 19.84
C MET A 144 -7.86 2.84 20.12
N PRO A 145 -8.67 2.58 21.17
CA PRO A 145 -9.73 3.46 21.61
C PRO A 145 -9.16 4.76 22.24
N GLY A 146 -9.77 5.90 21.93
CA GLY A 146 -9.44 7.21 22.53
C GLY A 146 -8.54 8.12 21.67
N GLN A 147 -8.98 9.38 21.51
CA GLN A 147 -8.30 10.39 20.68
C GLN A 147 -6.95 10.83 21.26
N SER A 148 -6.86 10.98 22.59
CA SER A 148 -5.62 11.37 23.29
C SER A 148 -4.53 10.32 23.20
N VAL A 149 -4.89 9.05 23.25
CA VAL A 149 -3.96 7.91 23.08
C VAL A 149 -3.44 7.85 21.65
N ARG A 150 -4.30 8.09 20.65
CA ARG A 150 -3.92 8.14 19.23
C ARG A 150 -2.93 9.29 18.95
N ASN A 151 -3.13 10.46 19.52
CA ASN A 151 -2.23 11.61 19.32
C ASN A 151 -0.84 11.38 19.91
N LYS A 152 -0.74 10.80 21.11
CA LYS A 152 0.54 10.38 21.69
C LYS A 152 1.22 9.30 20.85
N SER A 153 0.46 8.35 20.34
CA SER A 153 1.01 7.21 19.59
C SER A 153 1.58 7.60 18.23
N ILE A 154 1.11 8.66 17.57
CA ILE A 154 1.70 9.13 16.30
C ILE A 154 3.10 9.71 16.55
N ARG A 155 3.29 10.48 17.62
CA ARG A 155 4.62 10.99 18.01
C ARG A 155 5.63 9.89 18.33
N TYR A 156 5.19 8.77 18.90
CA TYR A 156 6.07 7.62 19.14
C TYR A 156 6.34 6.81 17.86
N LYS A 157 5.49 6.94 16.85
CA LYS A 157 5.60 6.18 15.60
C LYS A 157 6.47 6.82 14.55
N LEU A 158 6.45 8.14 14.45
CA LEU A 158 7.15 8.91 13.43
C LEU A 158 8.08 9.91 14.10
N ASN A 159 9.35 9.87 13.71
CA ASN A 159 10.34 10.83 14.14
C ASN A 159 10.82 11.64 12.93
N PRO A 160 10.81 12.98 12.97
CA PRO A 160 11.35 13.82 11.92
C PRO A 160 12.89 13.81 11.95
N ILE A 161 13.49 13.86 10.77
CA ILE A 161 14.92 14.11 10.59
C ILE A 161 15.06 15.61 10.32
N GLU A 162 15.39 16.37 11.35
CA GLU A 162 15.43 17.84 11.30
C GLU A 162 16.33 18.36 10.19
N LEU A 163 17.49 17.75 9.98
CA LEU A 163 18.46 18.10 8.91
C LEU A 163 17.83 18.11 7.51
N GLU A 164 16.85 17.24 7.26
CA GLU A 164 16.20 17.13 5.96
C GLU A 164 14.99 18.07 5.80
N LEU A 165 14.50 18.65 6.89
CA LEU A 165 13.25 19.42 6.92
C LEU A 165 13.47 20.91 7.18
N LYS A 166 14.46 21.26 8.03
CA LYS A 166 14.69 22.62 8.48
C LYS A 166 14.98 23.58 7.32
N ASP A 167 14.33 24.73 7.35
CA ASP A 167 14.47 25.82 6.39
C ASP A 167 14.18 25.42 4.94
N LYS A 168 13.26 24.45 4.73
CA LYS A 168 12.86 23.95 3.40
C LYS A 168 11.35 24.00 3.21
N ASN A 169 10.95 24.23 1.97
CA ASN A 169 9.60 24.02 1.50
C ASN A 169 9.36 22.52 1.26
N VAL A 170 8.76 21.86 2.22
CA VAL A 170 8.58 20.40 2.24
C VAL A 170 7.26 19.99 1.63
N LEU A 171 7.28 19.18 0.58
CA LEU A 171 6.11 18.49 0.07
C LEU A 171 5.97 17.13 0.77
N LEU A 172 5.04 17.03 1.71
CA LEU A 172 4.68 15.76 2.35
C LEU A 172 3.76 14.95 1.45
N VAL A 173 4.10 13.67 1.24
CA VAL A 173 3.30 12.72 0.46
C VAL A 173 2.80 11.62 1.37
N ASP A 174 1.48 11.50 1.49
CA ASP A 174 0.81 10.42 2.22
C ASP A 174 -0.03 9.59 1.24
N ASP A 175 -0.43 8.39 1.63
CA ASP A 175 -1.30 7.52 0.84
C ASP A 175 -2.75 8.02 0.82
N SER A 176 -3.20 8.60 1.92
CA SER A 176 -4.60 9.01 2.08
C SER A 176 -4.83 10.02 3.20
N ILE A 177 -5.85 10.84 3.05
CA ILE A 177 -6.37 11.72 4.08
C ILE A 177 -7.81 11.31 4.38
N VAL A 178 -8.04 10.69 5.55
CA VAL A 178 -9.38 10.25 5.96
C VAL A 178 -10.09 11.33 6.79
N ARG A 179 -9.61 11.60 8.01
CA ARG A 179 -10.16 12.62 8.92
C ARG A 179 -9.25 13.83 9.10
N GLY A 180 -8.07 13.82 8.50
CA GLY A 180 -7.06 14.88 8.58
C GLY A 180 -6.33 15.02 9.92
N ASN A 181 -6.71 14.30 10.97
CA ASN A 181 -6.06 14.39 12.27
C ASN A 181 -4.59 13.96 12.25
N THR A 182 -4.31 12.84 11.57
CA THR A 182 -2.94 12.34 11.37
C THR A 182 -2.11 13.33 10.57
N SER A 183 -2.63 13.81 9.45
CA SER A 183 -1.95 14.79 8.60
C SER A 183 -1.65 16.09 9.35
N LYS A 184 -2.60 16.61 10.16
CA LYS A 184 -2.37 17.79 11.02
C LYS A 184 -1.24 17.58 12.02
N LEU A 185 -1.15 16.40 12.62
CA LEU A 185 -0.08 16.08 13.57
C LEU A 185 1.28 15.96 12.90
N ILE A 186 1.34 15.31 11.73
CA ILE A 186 2.57 15.20 10.94
C ILE A 186 3.06 16.58 10.52
N ILE A 187 2.17 17.43 10.02
CA ILE A 187 2.52 18.82 9.65
C ILE A 187 3.09 19.59 10.87
N LYS A 188 2.49 19.43 12.06
CA LYS A 188 3.02 20.05 13.28
C LYS A 188 4.37 19.51 13.74
N MET A 189 4.72 18.31 13.34
CA MET A 189 6.03 17.70 13.65
C MET A 189 7.12 18.15 12.67
N VAL A 190 6.73 18.51 11.46
CA VAL A 190 7.65 18.91 10.38
C VAL A 190 7.90 20.42 10.37
N ARG A 191 7.00 21.21 10.97
CA ARG A 191 7.15 22.66 11.20
C ARG A 191 7.99 22.95 12.44
#